data_2a9e43822305600c28cb987b4259c940
#
_entry.id   2a9e43822305600c28cb987b4259c940
#
_cell.length_a   1.000
_cell.length_b   1.000
_cell.length_c   1.000
_cell.angle_alpha   90.00
_cell.angle_beta   90.00
_cell.angle_gamma   90.00
#
_symmetry.space_group_name_H-M   'P 1'
#
loop_
_entity.id
_entity.type
_entity.pdbx_description
1 polymer ?
#
loop_
_entity_poly.entity_id
_entity_poly.type
_entity_poly.pdbx_seq_one_letter_code
_entity_poly.pdbx_strand_id
1 'polypeptide(L)'
;MKDSKILKVFEQYIKKFDMNKGNVKAMYFHSIKMMELCKDIASNLGIFTDEEITVCGLVGLFHDIGMFSNKYKNVLTLEDNTDKSKESIDILFETDKLLRSITPDTKYDNAIKIAIYCLNKNGLPKGFDKKVLHFCTVVKDAHVIENFRMITNYPYMDMHIDNFPNSLVYNDFKNYRVISSKVSDNDADKILEVMSIIFGVRYKYSYSLLKSEDSVNKLVKELKISNKKIENFFTQIAGALNIFIDRKIGG
;
A
#
# COMPACT_ATOMS: atom_id res chain seq x y z
N MET A 1 -6.02 -12.01 20.18
CA MET A 1 -4.67 -11.33 20.28
C MET A 1 -4.84 -9.94 20.89
N LYS A 2 -3.77 -9.35 21.50
CA LYS A 2 -3.81 -7.97 22.04
C LYS A 2 -2.82 -7.10 21.26
N ASP A 3 -3.24 -5.90 20.86
CA ASP A 3 -2.40 -4.95 20.11
C ASP A 3 -1.09 -4.64 20.82
N SER A 4 -1.13 -4.46 22.15
CA SER A 4 0.10 -4.20 22.94
C SER A 4 1.16 -5.29 22.83
N LYS A 5 0.74 -6.56 22.69
CA LYS A 5 1.68 -7.68 22.49
C LYS A 5 2.23 -7.70 21.08
N ILE A 6 1.39 -7.39 20.07
CA ILE A 6 1.78 -7.31 18.66
C ILE A 6 2.84 -6.22 18.49
N LEU A 7 2.56 -5.01 18.97
CA LEU A 7 3.51 -3.88 18.93
C LEU A 7 4.81 -4.18 19.66
N LYS A 8 4.75 -4.78 20.84
CA LYS A 8 5.95 -5.15 21.60
C LYS A 8 6.87 -6.09 20.81
N VAL A 9 6.30 -7.10 20.15
CA VAL A 9 7.09 -8.05 19.33
C VAL A 9 7.69 -7.34 18.12
N PHE A 10 6.92 -6.48 17.45
CA PHE A 10 7.41 -5.67 16.34
C PHE A 10 8.58 -4.77 16.77
N GLU A 11 8.40 -3.97 17.82
CA GLU A 11 9.43 -3.08 18.35
C GLU A 11 10.70 -3.81 18.79
N GLN A 12 10.55 -5.00 19.42
CA GLN A 12 11.71 -5.84 19.77
C GLN A 12 12.48 -6.30 18.54
N TYR A 13 11.78 -6.63 17.45
CA TYR A 13 12.42 -7.01 16.20
C TYR A 13 13.15 -5.82 15.57
N ILE A 14 12.50 -4.65 15.52
CA ILE A 14 13.06 -3.43 14.92
C ILE A 14 14.30 -2.91 15.64
N LYS A 15 14.47 -3.17 16.92
CA LYS A 15 15.71 -2.83 17.67
C LYS A 15 16.99 -3.44 17.10
N LYS A 16 16.88 -4.45 16.21
CA LYS A 16 18.02 -5.02 15.47
C LYS A 16 18.58 -4.05 14.40
N PHE A 17 17.85 -3.00 14.06
CA PHE A 17 18.15 -2.09 12.96
C PHE A 17 18.42 -0.67 13.47
N ASP A 18 19.25 0.07 12.71
CA ASP A 18 19.63 1.44 13.08
C ASP A 18 18.52 2.44 12.72
N MET A 19 17.75 2.86 13.72
CA MET A 19 16.66 3.83 13.58
C MET A 19 17.12 5.25 13.19
N ASN A 20 18.43 5.55 13.22
CA ASN A 20 18.95 6.82 12.72
C ASN A 20 19.01 6.86 11.19
N LYS A 21 18.94 5.70 10.53
CA LYS A 21 18.83 5.63 9.07
C LYS A 21 17.42 6.05 8.64
N GLY A 22 17.33 7.06 7.76
CA GLY A 22 16.07 7.65 7.33
C GLY A 22 15.10 6.63 6.72
N ASN A 23 15.60 5.67 5.94
CA ASN A 23 14.79 4.59 5.37
C ASN A 23 14.21 3.65 6.43
N VAL A 24 14.97 3.26 7.45
CA VAL A 24 14.49 2.41 8.56
C VAL A 24 13.41 3.13 9.35
N LYS A 25 13.63 4.42 9.65
CA LYS A 25 12.65 5.25 10.34
C LYS A 25 11.37 5.42 9.53
N ALA A 26 11.47 5.65 8.21
CA ALA A 26 10.32 5.76 7.32
C ALA A 26 9.50 4.47 7.31
N MET A 27 10.17 3.29 7.20
CA MET A 27 9.51 1.99 7.25
C MET A 27 8.82 1.71 8.57
N TYR A 28 9.43 2.09 9.68
CA TYR A 28 8.79 1.96 11.00
C TYR A 28 7.45 2.70 11.04
N PHE A 29 7.44 3.99 10.65
CA PHE A 29 6.22 4.77 10.62
C PHE A 29 5.19 4.25 9.61
N HIS A 30 5.63 3.83 8.43
CA HIS A 30 4.79 3.17 7.44
C HIS A 30 4.09 1.94 8.03
N SER A 31 4.83 1.04 8.68
CA SER A 31 4.28 -0.16 9.31
C SER A 31 3.22 0.17 10.38
N ILE A 32 3.48 1.17 11.24
CA ILE A 32 2.49 1.61 12.24
C ILE A 32 1.24 2.18 11.57
N LYS A 33 1.39 3.04 10.56
CA LYS A 33 0.27 3.62 9.81
C LYS A 33 -0.55 2.57 9.07
N MET A 34 0.11 1.57 8.50
CA MET A 34 -0.55 0.44 7.87
C MET A 34 -1.37 -0.38 8.88
N MET A 35 -0.84 -0.62 10.09
CA MET A 35 -1.61 -1.28 11.16
C MET A 35 -2.89 -0.52 11.49
N GLU A 36 -2.76 0.79 11.75
CA GLU A 36 -3.89 1.67 12.09
C GLU A 36 -4.95 1.67 10.98
N LEU A 37 -4.51 1.85 9.73
CA LEU A 37 -5.38 1.96 8.57
C LEU A 37 -6.10 0.63 8.23
N CYS A 38 -5.40 -0.51 8.32
CA CYS A 38 -6.03 -1.82 8.14
C CYS A 38 -7.11 -2.08 9.19
N LYS A 39 -6.90 -1.68 10.45
CA LYS A 39 -7.91 -1.78 11.51
C LYS A 39 -9.08 -0.84 11.27
N ASP A 40 -8.81 0.38 10.87
CA ASP A 40 -9.84 1.38 10.58
C ASP A 40 -10.75 0.91 9.44
N ILE A 41 -10.19 0.47 8.31
CA ILE A 41 -10.96 -0.08 7.19
C ILE A 41 -11.77 -1.30 7.66
N ALA A 42 -11.14 -2.27 8.32
CA ALA A 42 -11.81 -3.49 8.77
C ALA A 42 -12.98 -3.20 9.72
N SER A 43 -12.81 -2.25 10.65
CA SER A 43 -13.85 -1.85 11.60
C SER A 43 -15.06 -1.23 10.90
N ASN A 44 -14.82 -0.40 9.88
CA ASN A 44 -15.89 0.28 9.15
C ASN A 44 -16.69 -0.62 8.19
N LEU A 45 -16.19 -1.83 7.90
CA LEU A 45 -16.89 -2.76 7.03
C LEU A 45 -17.99 -3.56 7.74
N GLY A 46 -17.95 -3.70 9.06
CA GLY A 46 -18.95 -4.42 9.86
C GLY A 46 -19.03 -5.93 9.57
N ILE A 47 -18.03 -6.51 8.88
CA ILE A 47 -17.98 -7.93 8.48
C ILE A 47 -16.92 -8.73 9.23
N PHE A 48 -16.14 -8.07 10.07
CA PHE A 48 -15.06 -8.66 10.86
C PHE A 48 -15.40 -8.62 12.35
N THR A 49 -15.00 -9.66 13.07
CA THR A 49 -14.98 -9.67 14.53
C THR A 49 -13.80 -8.82 15.06
N ASP A 50 -13.82 -8.44 16.34
CA ASP A 50 -12.71 -7.70 16.97
C ASP A 50 -11.37 -8.43 16.84
N GLU A 51 -11.40 -9.78 16.91
CA GLU A 51 -10.20 -10.59 16.70
C GLU A 51 -9.69 -10.47 15.25
N GLU A 52 -10.58 -10.52 14.28
CA GLU A 52 -10.23 -10.39 12.86
C GLU A 52 -9.76 -8.97 12.50
N ILE A 53 -10.32 -7.93 13.11
CA ILE A 53 -9.82 -6.55 13.01
C ILE A 53 -8.38 -6.48 13.52
N THR A 54 -8.10 -7.12 14.63
CA THR A 54 -6.74 -7.22 15.19
C THR A 54 -5.81 -7.95 14.21
N VAL A 55 -6.26 -9.01 13.54
CA VAL A 55 -5.50 -9.74 12.51
C VAL A 55 -5.23 -8.84 11.30
N CYS A 56 -6.22 -8.04 10.83
CA CYS A 56 -6.00 -7.06 9.75
C CYS A 56 -4.87 -6.08 10.13
N GLY A 57 -4.90 -5.55 11.35
CA GLY A 57 -3.84 -4.68 11.86
C GLY A 57 -2.48 -5.37 11.92
N LEU A 58 -2.42 -6.63 12.38
CA LEU A 58 -1.20 -7.41 12.40
C LEU A 58 -0.62 -7.56 10.98
N VAL A 59 -1.45 -7.91 10.00
CA VAL A 59 -1.00 -8.01 8.60
C VAL A 59 -0.45 -6.66 8.13
N GLY A 60 -1.16 -5.55 8.40
CA GLY A 60 -0.69 -4.20 8.06
C GLY A 60 0.66 -3.87 8.68
N LEU A 61 0.89 -4.24 9.96
CA LEU A 61 2.15 -3.96 10.66
C LEU A 61 3.34 -4.75 10.09
N PHE A 62 3.12 -6.02 9.71
CA PHE A 62 4.20 -6.94 9.36
C PHE A 62 4.35 -7.21 7.87
N HIS A 63 3.50 -6.64 7.00
CA HIS A 63 3.51 -6.98 5.57
C HIS A 63 4.88 -6.75 4.90
N ASP A 64 5.60 -5.73 5.33
CA ASP A 64 6.90 -5.32 4.81
C ASP A 64 8.05 -5.49 5.83
N ILE A 65 7.89 -6.38 6.83
CA ILE A 65 8.92 -6.60 7.86
C ILE A 65 10.26 -7.05 7.27
N GLY A 66 10.25 -7.73 6.13
CA GLY A 66 11.45 -8.12 5.38
C GLY A 66 12.25 -6.93 4.87
N MET A 67 11.60 -5.78 4.65
CA MET A 67 12.25 -4.56 4.13
C MET A 67 13.22 -3.90 5.12
N PHE A 68 13.14 -4.24 6.39
CA PHE A 68 14.11 -3.77 7.38
C PHE A 68 15.48 -4.40 7.21
N SER A 69 15.60 -5.52 6.49
CA SER A 69 16.89 -6.15 6.22
C SER A 69 17.79 -5.23 5.39
N ASN A 70 19.12 -5.28 5.64
CA ASN A 70 20.11 -4.44 4.93
C ASN A 70 20.21 -4.75 3.41
N LYS A 71 19.46 -5.70 2.91
CA LYS A 71 19.40 -6.05 1.47
C LYS A 71 18.69 -4.97 0.65
N TYR A 72 17.79 -4.20 1.28
CA TYR A 72 16.98 -3.20 0.61
C TYR A 72 17.51 -1.80 0.89
N LYS A 73 18.23 -1.22 -0.08
CA LYS A 73 18.85 0.11 0.05
C LYS A 73 17.86 1.26 -0.13
N ASN A 74 16.78 1.04 -0.88
CA ASN A 74 15.77 2.06 -1.18
C ASN A 74 14.36 1.50 -0.95
N VAL A 75 13.72 1.96 0.12
CA VAL A 75 12.40 1.50 0.58
C VAL A 75 11.26 1.96 -0.33
N LEU A 76 11.48 2.99 -1.12
CA LEU A 76 10.44 3.69 -1.87
C LEU A 76 10.53 3.51 -3.40
N THR A 77 11.45 2.70 -3.90
CA THR A 77 11.49 2.44 -5.34
C THR A 77 10.48 1.36 -5.72
N LEU A 78 9.57 1.71 -6.60
CA LEU A 78 8.61 0.80 -7.25
C LEU A 78 9.33 -0.30 -8.10
N GLU A 79 10.64 -0.17 -8.29
CA GLU A 79 11.45 -1.00 -9.21
C GLU A 79 11.97 -2.31 -8.63
N ASP A 80 11.68 -2.63 -7.36
CA ASP A 80 12.27 -3.82 -6.76
C ASP A 80 11.48 -5.09 -7.11
N ASN A 81 12.03 -5.87 -8.05
CA ASN A 81 11.52 -7.17 -8.49
C ASN A 81 11.70 -8.31 -7.47
N THR A 82 12.21 -8.03 -6.28
CA THR A 82 12.36 -9.03 -5.22
C THR A 82 11.02 -9.36 -4.60
N ASP A 83 10.79 -10.62 -4.27
CA ASP A 83 9.55 -11.05 -3.60
C ASP A 83 9.60 -10.68 -2.11
N LYS A 84 9.40 -9.39 -1.83
CA LYS A 84 9.38 -8.79 -0.48
C LYS A 84 8.40 -9.51 0.45
N SER A 85 7.27 -9.95 -0.11
CA SER A 85 6.26 -10.70 0.62
C SER A 85 6.81 -12.03 1.15
N LYS A 86 7.64 -12.72 0.36
CA LYS A 86 8.23 -13.99 0.79
C LYS A 86 9.12 -13.80 2.01
N GLU A 87 10.02 -12.81 1.99
CA GLU A 87 10.90 -12.53 3.12
C GLU A 87 10.11 -12.15 4.38
N SER A 88 9.05 -11.35 4.25
CA SER A 88 8.17 -11.01 5.37
C SER A 88 7.46 -12.25 5.94
N ILE A 89 6.98 -13.16 5.08
CA ILE A 89 6.37 -14.42 5.49
C ILE A 89 7.40 -15.31 6.20
N ASP A 90 8.62 -15.44 5.66
CA ASP A 90 9.68 -16.25 6.25
C ASP A 90 10.05 -15.74 7.65
N ILE A 91 10.17 -14.43 7.86
CA ILE A 91 10.43 -13.84 9.18
C ILE A 91 9.29 -14.13 10.16
N LEU A 92 8.05 -13.99 9.74
CA LEU A 92 6.90 -14.22 10.61
C LEU A 92 6.72 -15.67 11.03
N PHE A 93 6.98 -16.62 10.13
CA PHE A 93 6.58 -18.01 10.32
C PHE A 93 7.74 -18.98 10.49
N GLU A 94 8.91 -18.72 9.87
CA GLU A 94 9.97 -19.73 9.75
C GLU A 94 11.26 -19.32 10.47
N THR A 95 11.87 -18.17 10.15
CA THR A 95 13.19 -17.76 10.64
C THR A 95 13.11 -17.22 12.07
N ASP A 96 12.49 -16.07 12.27
CA ASP A 96 12.34 -15.44 13.59
C ASP A 96 11.06 -15.87 14.31
N LYS A 97 10.12 -16.49 13.61
CA LYS A 97 8.84 -17.01 14.13
C LYS A 97 8.07 -15.98 14.97
N LEU A 98 8.08 -14.72 14.51
CA LEU A 98 7.51 -13.60 15.27
C LEU A 98 6.04 -13.81 15.58
N LEU A 99 5.28 -14.45 14.68
CA LEU A 99 3.87 -14.73 14.92
C LEU A 99 3.66 -15.66 16.10
N ARG A 100 4.55 -16.66 16.31
CA ARG A 100 4.47 -17.59 17.48
C ARG A 100 4.80 -16.88 18.80
N SER A 101 5.60 -15.82 18.75
CA SER A 101 5.83 -14.95 19.92
C SER A 101 4.59 -14.12 20.28
N ILE A 102 3.71 -13.83 19.31
CA ILE A 102 2.45 -13.11 19.51
C ILE A 102 1.34 -14.06 19.97
N THR A 103 1.16 -15.19 19.27
CA THR A 103 0.10 -16.16 19.55
C THR A 103 0.54 -17.59 19.20
N PRO A 104 0.20 -18.59 20.03
CA PRO A 104 0.35 -19.99 19.65
C PRO A 104 -0.74 -20.47 18.69
N ASP A 105 -1.87 -19.74 18.58
CA ASP A 105 -3.01 -20.10 17.74
C ASP A 105 -2.65 -19.96 16.25
N THR A 106 -3.00 -20.97 15.48
CA THR A 106 -2.74 -21.09 14.03
C THR A 106 -3.96 -20.78 13.15
N LYS A 107 -5.08 -20.46 13.75
CA LYS A 107 -6.37 -20.23 13.06
C LYS A 107 -6.27 -19.29 11.87
N TYR A 108 -5.49 -18.23 11.99
CA TYR A 108 -5.36 -17.19 10.96
C TYR A 108 -4.07 -17.28 10.14
N ASP A 109 -3.22 -18.28 10.36
CA ASP A 109 -1.91 -18.38 9.69
C ASP A 109 -2.01 -18.31 8.17
N ASN A 110 -2.93 -19.10 7.60
CA ASN A 110 -3.15 -19.13 6.16
C ASN A 110 -3.66 -17.77 5.63
N ALA A 111 -4.59 -17.14 6.32
CA ALA A 111 -5.12 -15.83 5.94
C ALA A 111 -4.02 -14.74 5.97
N ILE A 112 -3.18 -14.74 7.01
CA ILE A 112 -2.05 -13.81 7.15
C ILE A 112 -1.04 -14.01 6.00
N LYS A 113 -0.61 -15.26 5.74
CA LYS A 113 0.33 -15.58 4.64
C LYS A 113 -0.20 -15.09 3.30
N ILE A 114 -1.46 -15.39 3.00
CA ILE A 114 -2.08 -15.04 1.72
C ILE A 114 -2.27 -13.52 1.59
N ALA A 115 -2.70 -12.84 2.65
CA ALA A 115 -2.88 -11.39 2.63
C ALA A 115 -1.55 -10.66 2.36
N ILE A 116 -0.45 -11.07 2.99
CA ILE A 116 0.89 -10.53 2.72
C ILE A 116 1.33 -10.84 1.29
N TYR A 117 1.18 -12.10 0.86
CA TYR A 117 1.59 -12.53 -0.49
C TYR A 117 0.86 -11.76 -1.60
N CYS A 118 -0.42 -11.44 -1.39
CA CYS A 118 -1.26 -10.78 -2.40
C CYS A 118 -0.97 -9.31 -2.61
N LEU A 119 -0.27 -8.64 -1.70
CA LEU A 119 0.01 -7.21 -1.83
C LEU A 119 0.74 -6.88 -3.14
N ASN A 120 1.74 -7.67 -3.49
CA ASN A 120 2.57 -7.46 -4.68
C ASN A 120 2.00 -8.14 -5.95
N LYS A 121 0.75 -8.61 -5.93
CA LYS A 121 0.12 -9.25 -7.09
C LYS A 121 -0.98 -8.37 -7.67
N ASN A 122 -1.07 -8.35 -9.00
CA ASN A 122 -2.19 -7.71 -9.69
C ASN A 122 -3.48 -8.51 -9.43
N GLY A 123 -4.44 -7.86 -8.75
CA GLY A 123 -5.73 -8.45 -8.42
C GLY A 123 -5.73 -9.30 -7.14
N LEU A 124 -6.85 -9.97 -6.90
CA LEU A 124 -7.03 -10.88 -5.77
C LEU A 124 -6.74 -12.32 -6.19
N PRO A 125 -6.27 -13.17 -5.27
CA PRO A 125 -6.01 -14.58 -5.56
C PRO A 125 -7.32 -15.31 -5.84
N LYS A 126 -7.27 -16.33 -6.69
CA LYS A 126 -8.42 -17.20 -6.99
C LYS A 126 -8.38 -18.45 -6.11
N GLY A 127 -9.55 -19.02 -5.85
CA GLY A 127 -9.66 -20.31 -5.15
C GLY A 127 -9.62 -20.23 -3.62
N PHE A 128 -9.66 -19.03 -3.04
CA PHE A 128 -9.73 -18.82 -1.59
C PHE A 128 -11.15 -18.48 -1.14
N ASP A 129 -11.46 -18.78 0.12
CA ASP A 129 -12.74 -18.42 0.70
C ASP A 129 -12.93 -16.90 0.81
N LYS A 130 -14.20 -16.49 0.92
CA LYS A 130 -14.58 -15.08 0.95
C LYS A 130 -13.89 -14.30 2.09
N LYS A 131 -13.69 -14.92 3.25
CA LYS A 131 -13.07 -14.27 4.41
C LYS A 131 -11.60 -13.97 4.15
N VAL A 132 -10.83 -14.91 3.58
CA VAL A 132 -9.43 -14.69 3.18
C VAL A 132 -9.33 -13.56 2.15
N LEU A 133 -10.25 -13.54 1.16
CA LEU A 133 -10.29 -12.46 0.18
C LEU A 133 -10.59 -11.09 0.80
N HIS A 134 -11.40 -11.04 1.85
CA HIS A 134 -11.63 -9.78 2.59
C HIS A 134 -10.36 -9.30 3.32
N PHE A 135 -9.58 -10.19 3.96
CA PHE A 135 -8.28 -9.82 4.54
C PHE A 135 -7.34 -9.24 3.47
N CYS A 136 -7.20 -9.91 2.32
CA CYS A 136 -6.39 -9.43 1.20
C CYS A 136 -6.85 -8.03 0.74
N THR A 137 -8.15 -7.83 0.63
CA THR A 137 -8.72 -6.55 0.14
C THR A 137 -8.44 -5.41 1.11
N VAL A 138 -8.66 -5.63 2.43
CA VAL A 138 -8.36 -4.62 3.46
C VAL A 138 -6.92 -4.14 3.36
N VAL A 139 -5.97 -5.08 3.28
CA VAL A 139 -4.55 -4.74 3.26
C VAL A 139 -4.15 -4.06 1.95
N LYS A 140 -4.72 -4.49 0.81
CA LYS A 140 -4.48 -3.83 -0.50
C LYS A 140 -5.03 -2.41 -0.52
N ASP A 141 -6.25 -2.19 -0.06
CA ASP A 141 -6.86 -0.87 -0.01
C ASP A 141 -6.07 0.06 0.94
N ALA A 142 -5.69 -0.44 2.12
CA ALA A 142 -4.83 0.30 3.04
C ALA A 142 -3.49 0.69 2.41
N HIS A 143 -2.86 -0.23 1.69
CA HIS A 143 -1.59 0.02 1.02
C HIS A 143 -1.70 1.09 -0.08
N VAL A 144 -2.82 1.13 -0.82
CA VAL A 144 -3.08 2.21 -1.80
C VAL A 144 -3.15 3.56 -1.10
N ILE A 145 -3.93 3.68 -0.02
CA ILE A 145 -4.10 4.95 0.70
C ILE A 145 -2.77 5.40 1.32
N GLU A 146 -2.04 4.49 1.96
CA GLU A 146 -0.76 4.82 2.59
C GLU A 146 0.31 5.20 1.57
N ASN A 147 0.33 4.61 0.36
CA ASN A 147 1.21 5.03 -0.72
C ASN A 147 0.97 6.50 -1.12
N PHE A 148 -0.30 6.92 -1.24
CA PHE A 148 -0.60 8.34 -1.50
C PHE A 148 -0.13 9.24 -0.36
N ARG A 149 -0.32 8.84 0.89
CA ARG A 149 0.18 9.59 2.07
C ARG A 149 1.70 9.69 2.09
N MET A 150 2.39 8.60 1.77
CA MET A 150 3.86 8.59 1.73
C MET A 150 4.39 9.54 0.65
N ILE A 151 3.87 9.46 -0.55
CA ILE A 151 4.32 10.30 -1.67
C ILE A 151 4.08 11.80 -1.37
N THR A 152 2.94 12.13 -0.77
CA THR A 152 2.58 13.54 -0.47
C THR A 152 3.27 14.11 0.77
N ASN A 153 3.66 13.27 1.74
CA ASN A 153 4.28 13.75 2.99
C ASN A 153 5.81 13.64 2.99
N TYR A 154 6.36 12.80 2.13
CA TYR A 154 7.79 12.59 2.01
C TYR A 154 8.18 12.78 0.55
N PRO A 155 8.69 13.97 0.16
CA PRO A 155 9.08 14.26 -1.22
C PRO A 155 10.35 13.48 -1.62
N TYR A 156 10.30 12.16 -1.53
CA TYR A 156 11.37 11.28 -1.98
C TYR A 156 11.44 11.14 -3.50
N MET A 157 10.42 11.64 -4.18
CA MET A 157 10.37 11.61 -5.62
C MET A 157 10.81 12.98 -6.14
N ASP A 158 12.11 13.16 -6.35
CA ASP A 158 12.65 14.29 -7.11
C ASP A 158 12.36 14.06 -8.61
N MET A 159 11.06 13.85 -8.93
CA MET A 159 10.62 13.62 -10.30
C MET A 159 10.36 14.94 -10.99
N HIS A 160 11.09 15.16 -12.07
CA HIS A 160 10.89 16.29 -12.96
C HIS A 160 10.08 15.83 -14.19
N ILE A 161 8.85 16.31 -14.30
CA ILE A 161 7.96 15.90 -15.37
C ILE A 161 8.08 16.86 -16.55
N ASP A 162 8.90 16.45 -17.51
CA ASP A 162 9.21 17.22 -18.72
C ASP A 162 8.46 16.71 -19.96
N ASN A 163 7.85 15.52 -19.87
CA ASN A 163 7.20 14.85 -21.00
C ASN A 163 5.77 14.44 -20.63
N PHE A 164 4.95 14.21 -21.66
CA PHE A 164 3.69 13.51 -21.51
C PHE A 164 3.93 12.01 -21.30
N PRO A 165 3.00 11.29 -20.65
CA PRO A 165 3.09 9.85 -20.55
C PRO A 165 2.99 9.21 -21.95
N ASN A 166 3.59 8.02 -22.09
CA ASN A 166 3.48 7.26 -23.33
C ASN A 166 2.03 6.83 -23.59
N SER A 167 1.71 6.56 -24.87
CA SER A 167 0.35 6.27 -25.30
C SER A 167 -0.22 4.98 -24.71
N LEU A 168 0.62 3.96 -24.41
CA LEU A 168 0.19 2.69 -23.80
C LEU A 168 -0.24 2.92 -22.36
N VAL A 169 0.60 3.59 -21.57
CA VAL A 169 0.32 3.95 -20.18
C VAL A 169 -0.94 4.80 -20.08
N TYR A 170 -1.05 5.81 -20.92
CA TYR A 170 -2.23 6.68 -20.93
C TYR A 170 -3.52 5.95 -21.36
N ASN A 171 -3.42 5.00 -22.31
CA ASN A 171 -4.57 4.19 -22.72
C ASN A 171 -5.01 3.24 -21.60
N ASP A 172 -4.09 2.58 -20.88
CA ASP A 172 -4.46 1.76 -19.74
C ASP A 172 -5.12 2.59 -18.64
N PHE A 173 -4.61 3.79 -18.36
CA PHE A 173 -5.21 4.71 -17.40
C PHE A 173 -6.66 5.10 -17.80
N LYS A 174 -6.90 5.49 -19.06
CA LYS A 174 -8.25 5.82 -19.55
C LYS A 174 -9.23 4.65 -19.47
N ASN A 175 -8.73 3.43 -19.55
CA ASN A 175 -9.53 2.21 -19.41
C ASN A 175 -9.67 1.73 -17.96
N TYR A 176 -9.32 2.56 -16.97
CA TYR A 176 -9.41 2.25 -15.53
C TYR A 176 -8.63 0.99 -15.14
N ARG A 177 -7.46 0.77 -15.74
CA ARG A 177 -6.58 -0.35 -15.44
C ARG A 177 -5.46 0.09 -14.52
N VAL A 178 -5.10 -0.79 -13.57
CA VAL A 178 -3.86 -0.62 -12.82
C VAL A 178 -2.69 -0.87 -13.77
N ILE A 179 -1.83 0.14 -13.91
CA ILE A 179 -0.69 0.12 -14.82
C ILE A 179 0.43 -0.72 -14.21
N SER A 180 1.11 -1.50 -15.05
CA SER A 180 2.28 -2.28 -14.64
C SER A 180 3.56 -1.43 -14.80
N SER A 181 4.45 -1.47 -13.80
CA SER A 181 5.76 -0.80 -13.85
C SER A 181 6.63 -1.19 -15.05
N LYS A 182 6.35 -2.36 -15.65
CA LYS A 182 7.08 -2.84 -16.84
C LYS A 182 6.88 -2.01 -18.11
N VAL A 183 5.85 -1.14 -18.13
CA VAL A 183 5.52 -0.29 -19.29
C VAL A 183 5.80 1.19 -19.04
N SER A 184 6.33 1.52 -17.86
CA SER A 184 6.63 2.90 -17.45
C SER A 184 8.08 3.25 -17.82
N ASP A 185 8.26 4.15 -18.81
CA ASP A 185 9.56 4.50 -19.36
C ASP A 185 10.08 5.87 -18.90
N ASN A 186 9.19 6.74 -18.42
CA ASN A 186 9.52 8.10 -17.99
C ASN A 186 8.78 8.48 -16.69
N ASP A 187 9.08 9.63 -16.11
CA ASP A 187 8.50 10.05 -14.83
C ASP A 187 7.00 10.33 -14.92
N ALA A 188 6.50 10.81 -16.06
CA ALA A 188 5.06 10.98 -16.28
C ALA A 188 4.32 9.62 -16.25
N ASP A 189 4.92 8.58 -16.84
CA ASP A 189 4.39 7.22 -16.79
C ASP A 189 4.34 6.69 -15.35
N LYS A 190 5.40 6.89 -14.58
CA LYS A 190 5.47 6.48 -13.16
C LYS A 190 4.40 7.17 -12.32
N ILE A 191 4.11 8.45 -12.58
CA ILE A 191 3.02 9.15 -11.89
C ILE A 191 1.66 8.57 -12.26
N LEU A 192 1.39 8.30 -13.54
CA LEU A 192 0.14 7.64 -13.93
C LEU A 192 0.04 6.22 -13.36
N GLU A 193 1.15 5.49 -13.27
CA GLU A 193 1.20 4.18 -12.59
C GLU A 193 0.74 4.32 -11.14
N VAL A 194 1.34 5.25 -10.37
CA VAL A 194 0.94 5.53 -8.98
C VAL A 194 -0.54 5.93 -8.89
N MET A 195 -1.01 6.83 -9.76
CA MET A 195 -2.42 7.26 -9.76
C MET A 195 -3.36 6.11 -10.10
N SER A 196 -2.95 5.19 -10.97
CA SER A 196 -3.77 4.06 -11.45
C SER A 196 -4.09 3.03 -10.37
N ILE A 197 -3.29 2.94 -9.29
CA ILE A 197 -3.55 1.97 -8.21
C ILE A 197 -4.91 2.21 -7.54
N ILE A 198 -5.48 3.42 -7.65
CA ILE A 198 -6.84 3.76 -7.19
C ILE A 198 -7.89 2.86 -7.86
N PHE A 199 -7.69 2.45 -9.11
CA PHE A 199 -8.61 1.55 -9.82
C PHE A 199 -8.66 0.14 -9.21
N GLY A 200 -7.67 -0.23 -8.41
CA GLY A 200 -7.60 -1.48 -7.66
C GLY A 200 -8.35 -1.47 -6.34
N VAL A 201 -8.72 -0.30 -5.80
CA VAL A 201 -9.47 -0.16 -4.54
C VAL A 201 -10.86 -0.80 -4.65
N ARG A 202 -11.32 -1.45 -3.58
CA ARG A 202 -12.55 -2.23 -3.60
C ARG A 202 -13.63 -1.73 -2.64
N TYR A 203 -13.25 -1.21 -1.49
CA TYR A 203 -14.24 -0.78 -0.49
C TYR A 203 -14.61 0.69 -0.63
N LYS A 204 -15.91 0.95 -0.50
CA LYS A 204 -16.48 2.30 -0.53
C LYS A 204 -15.82 3.20 0.53
N TYR A 205 -15.58 2.65 1.72
CA TYR A 205 -14.92 3.39 2.81
C TYR A 205 -13.50 3.83 2.43
N SER A 206 -12.74 2.97 1.76
CA SER A 206 -11.38 3.31 1.29
C SER A 206 -11.38 4.46 0.27
N TYR A 207 -12.37 4.50 -0.63
CA TYR A 207 -12.56 5.64 -1.52
C TYR A 207 -12.93 6.91 -0.75
N SER A 208 -13.75 6.80 0.31
CA SER A 208 -14.10 7.95 1.16
C SER A 208 -12.89 8.53 1.88
N LEU A 209 -11.95 7.69 2.32
CA LEU A 209 -10.67 8.14 2.88
C LEU A 209 -9.83 8.89 1.86
N LEU A 210 -9.62 8.33 0.66
CA LEU A 210 -8.87 9.00 -0.41
C LEU A 210 -9.46 10.37 -0.75
N LYS A 211 -10.80 10.49 -0.77
CA LYS A 211 -11.50 11.75 -1.01
C LYS A 211 -11.34 12.74 0.14
N SER A 212 -11.59 12.31 1.37
CA SER A 212 -11.54 13.19 2.55
C SER A 212 -10.13 13.75 2.80
N GLU A 213 -9.11 13.00 2.42
CA GLU A 213 -7.70 13.41 2.51
C GLU A 213 -7.24 14.25 1.32
N ASP A 214 -8.06 14.42 0.29
CA ASP A 214 -7.71 15.11 -0.95
C ASP A 214 -6.44 14.54 -1.62
N SER A 215 -6.29 13.22 -1.53
CA SER A 215 -5.05 12.50 -1.85
C SER A 215 -4.57 12.74 -3.28
N VAL A 216 -5.49 12.77 -4.25
CA VAL A 216 -5.16 12.95 -5.68
C VAL A 216 -4.65 14.35 -5.97
N ASN A 217 -5.34 15.39 -5.45
CA ASN A 217 -4.93 16.77 -5.69
C ASN A 217 -3.63 17.12 -4.98
N LYS A 218 -3.43 16.59 -3.76
CA LYS A 218 -2.16 16.73 -3.05
C LYS A 218 -1.01 16.13 -3.84
N LEU A 219 -1.18 14.91 -4.39
CA LEU A 219 -0.17 14.30 -5.24
C LEU A 219 0.21 15.23 -6.41
N VAL A 220 -0.79 15.71 -7.17
CA VAL A 220 -0.52 16.57 -8.35
C VAL A 220 0.15 17.88 -7.95
N LYS A 221 -0.19 18.44 -6.79
CA LYS A 221 0.41 19.68 -6.27
C LYS A 221 1.91 19.54 -5.95
N GLU A 222 2.34 18.36 -5.53
CA GLU A 222 3.76 18.08 -5.21
C GLU A 222 4.61 17.79 -6.45
N LEU A 223 4.00 17.63 -7.65
CA LEU A 223 4.74 17.35 -8.87
C LEU A 223 5.55 18.58 -9.33
N LYS A 224 6.82 18.35 -9.67
CA LYS A 224 7.68 19.34 -10.31
C LYS A 224 7.49 19.27 -11.83
N ILE A 225 6.63 20.11 -12.37
CA ILE A 225 6.27 20.10 -13.79
C ILE A 225 6.92 21.26 -14.53
N SER A 226 7.58 20.98 -15.66
CA SER A 226 8.39 21.94 -16.40
C SER A 226 7.57 22.93 -17.23
N ASN A 227 6.36 22.56 -17.68
CA ASN A 227 5.57 23.43 -18.52
C ASN A 227 4.06 23.35 -18.26
N LYS A 228 3.35 24.43 -18.63
CA LYS A 228 1.93 24.62 -18.37
C LYS A 228 1.02 23.59 -19.08
N LYS A 229 1.42 23.04 -20.23
CA LYS A 229 0.59 22.04 -20.95
C LYS A 229 0.57 20.72 -20.18
N ILE A 230 1.73 20.30 -19.66
CA ILE A 230 1.83 19.08 -18.84
C ILE A 230 1.13 19.28 -17.51
N GLU A 231 1.27 20.46 -16.87
CA GLU A 231 0.55 20.78 -15.64
C GLU A 231 -0.97 20.70 -15.82
N ASN A 232 -1.50 21.29 -16.91
CA ASN A 232 -2.92 21.22 -17.25
C ASN A 232 -3.36 19.77 -17.49
N PHE A 233 -2.53 18.95 -18.14
CA PHE A 233 -2.82 17.53 -18.35
C PHE A 233 -2.99 16.80 -17.00
N PHE A 234 -2.04 16.91 -16.07
CA PHE A 234 -2.16 16.25 -14.77
C PHE A 234 -3.31 16.80 -13.92
N THR A 235 -3.63 18.09 -14.04
CA THR A 235 -4.83 18.68 -13.42
C THR A 235 -6.12 18.03 -13.93
N GLN A 236 -6.21 17.80 -15.25
CA GLN A 236 -7.36 17.10 -15.85
C GLN A 236 -7.42 15.62 -15.41
N ILE A 237 -6.28 14.94 -15.33
CA ILE A 237 -6.19 13.58 -14.80
C ILE A 237 -6.69 13.51 -13.35
N ALA A 238 -6.27 14.45 -12.50
CA ALA A 238 -6.75 14.53 -11.12
C ALA A 238 -8.28 14.74 -11.05
N GLY A 239 -8.82 15.63 -11.88
CA GLY A 239 -10.26 15.85 -11.98
C GLY A 239 -11.02 14.58 -12.38
N ALA A 240 -10.52 13.84 -13.38
CA ALA A 240 -11.12 12.59 -13.82
C ALA A 240 -11.09 11.51 -12.73
N LEU A 241 -9.97 11.39 -11.98
CA LEU A 241 -9.86 10.47 -10.84
C LEU A 241 -10.80 10.84 -9.69
N ASN A 242 -10.94 12.12 -9.36
CA ASN A 242 -11.86 12.56 -8.32
C ASN A 242 -13.32 12.23 -8.70
N ILE A 243 -13.70 12.42 -9.97
CA ILE A 243 -15.02 11.99 -10.46
C ILE A 243 -15.19 10.46 -10.37
N PHE A 244 -14.14 9.69 -10.68
CA PHE A 244 -14.17 8.23 -10.52
C PHE A 244 -14.38 7.84 -9.06
N ILE A 245 -13.63 8.44 -8.12
CA ILE A 245 -13.77 8.22 -6.66
C ILE A 245 -15.20 8.54 -6.23
N ASP A 246 -15.76 9.68 -6.65
CA ASP A 246 -17.12 10.09 -6.29
C ASP A 246 -18.18 9.08 -6.74
N ARG A 247 -18.04 8.55 -7.96
CA ARG A 247 -18.93 7.49 -8.45
C ARG A 247 -18.84 6.21 -7.61
N LYS A 248 -17.64 5.86 -7.13
CA LYS A 248 -17.43 4.69 -6.26
C LYS A 248 -18.00 4.88 -4.85
N ILE A 249 -18.09 6.11 -4.38
CA ILE A 249 -18.71 6.46 -3.10
C ILE A 249 -20.25 6.53 -3.24
N GLY A 250 -20.76 7.04 -4.34
CA GLY A 250 -22.20 7.26 -4.55
C GLY A 250 -23.00 6.04 -4.99
N GLY A 251 -22.36 5.05 -5.64
CA GLY A 251 -22.96 3.79 -6.08
C GLY A 251 -22.72 2.67 -5.10
#